data_a8a4397ca79bab8ddfb5c041547edd23
#
_entry.id   a8a4397ca79bab8ddfb5c041547edd23
#
_cell.length_a   1.000
_cell.length_b   1.000
_cell.length_c   1.000
_cell.angle_alpha   90.00
_cell.angle_beta   90.00
_cell.angle_gamma   90.00
#
_symmetry.space_group_name_H-M   'P 1'
#
loop_
_entity.id
_entity.type
_entity.pdbx_description
1 polymer ?
#
loop_
_entity_poly.entity_id
_entity_poly.type
_entity_poly.pdbx_seq_one_letter_code
_entity_poly.pdbx_strand_id
1 'polypeptide(L)'
;MEKKALYLSYDGMTDPLGQSQVLTYIIGLQKKGISFTLISFEKTERYKQEGAAIKQICRENNINWQPLFYTKYPKVVSTLFDLIKIYPVIKRLQKSKQFDIVHCRSYITSLIGLRLKRKYGIKFIFDMRGFWVDERVEGGIWNLKSPVFKFIYNYFKKKEKAFLSKSDAIVSLTHTGKNELLNWSLNNVTANKISVIPCCVDLAKFNPEAISKSAVFSLKQQLQLTNRLVVGYVGSIGTWYLLDEMLRFFKTIDPEKNPIFVLLTKDPAEQIYAKAEEAQIKRENILVLSVKHTDIPMHLLLFDCSVFFIRASFSKKASSPTKQAELMAMGIPVICNAGVGDSAAIIEEYQAGQVMASNNEHEVAIVPLDLRTFDKESAKNGARNYFDLATGVERYWDIYQNLLFEKS
;
A
#
# COMPACT_ATOMS: atom_id res chain seq x y z
N MET A 1 -28.47 15.53 -10.66
CA MET A 1 -27.66 16.32 -9.68
C MET A 1 -26.28 15.69 -9.53
N GLU A 2 -25.24 16.51 -9.44
CA GLU A 2 -23.87 16.07 -9.21
C GLU A 2 -23.77 15.41 -7.83
N LYS A 3 -23.22 14.21 -7.76
CA LYS A 3 -23.04 13.47 -6.51
C LYS A 3 -21.78 13.94 -5.78
N LYS A 4 -21.90 14.18 -4.47
CA LYS A 4 -20.85 14.78 -3.65
C LYS A 4 -20.31 13.79 -2.64
N ALA A 5 -19.02 13.53 -2.73
CA ALA A 5 -18.31 12.60 -1.84
C ALA A 5 -17.37 13.35 -0.89
N LEU A 6 -17.40 12.95 0.39
CA LEU A 6 -16.39 13.32 1.36
C LEU A 6 -15.41 12.15 1.48
N TYR A 7 -14.15 12.35 1.07
CA TYR A 7 -13.09 11.39 1.26
C TYR A 7 -12.23 11.77 2.48
N LEU A 8 -12.08 10.82 3.41
CA LEU A 8 -11.32 11.01 4.64
C LEU A 8 -10.10 10.07 4.64
N SER A 9 -8.91 10.64 4.72
CA SER A 9 -7.66 9.91 4.87
C SER A 9 -6.89 10.40 6.10
N TYR A 10 -6.45 9.48 6.94
CA TYR A 10 -5.51 9.80 8.00
C TYR A 10 -4.06 9.80 7.47
N ASP A 11 -3.82 9.26 6.26
CA ASP A 11 -2.56 9.41 5.53
C ASP A 11 -2.54 10.75 4.80
N GLY A 12 -1.38 11.41 4.76
CA GLY A 12 -1.18 12.68 4.06
C GLY A 12 -1.01 12.51 2.55
N MET A 13 -1.53 13.45 1.78
CA MET A 13 -1.35 13.49 0.32
C MET A 13 0.06 13.88 -0.09
N THR A 14 0.83 14.49 0.82
CA THR A 14 2.25 14.78 0.63
C THR A 14 3.15 13.57 0.85
N ASP A 15 2.62 12.45 1.39
CA ASP A 15 3.33 11.17 1.46
C ASP A 15 3.18 10.38 0.14
N PRO A 16 4.20 9.60 -0.31
CA PRO A 16 4.12 8.81 -1.55
C PRO A 16 2.90 7.88 -1.62
N LEU A 17 2.52 7.28 -0.49
CA LEU A 17 1.35 6.41 -0.40
C LEU A 17 0.04 7.18 -0.61
N GLY A 18 -0.07 8.40 -0.08
CA GLY A 18 -1.22 9.28 -0.32
C GLY A 18 -1.35 9.67 -1.79
N GLN A 19 -0.24 9.97 -2.44
CA GLN A 19 -0.22 10.28 -3.87
C GLN A 19 -0.63 9.09 -4.72
N SER A 20 -0.01 7.92 -4.54
CA SER A 20 -0.22 6.75 -5.39
C SER A 20 -1.49 5.97 -5.06
N GLN A 21 -1.94 5.95 -3.81
CA GLN A 21 -3.03 5.09 -3.34
C GLN A 21 -4.28 5.85 -2.85
N VAL A 22 -4.33 7.17 -3.01
CA VAL A 22 -5.51 7.98 -2.70
C VAL A 22 -5.79 8.96 -3.81
N LEU A 23 -4.84 9.88 -4.09
CA LEU A 23 -5.06 10.99 -5.00
C LEU A 23 -5.37 10.51 -6.43
N THR A 24 -4.64 9.51 -6.91
CA THR A 24 -4.85 8.91 -8.25
C THR A 24 -6.24 8.31 -8.42
N TYR A 25 -6.76 7.62 -7.40
CA TYR A 25 -8.12 7.07 -7.45
C TYR A 25 -9.18 8.17 -7.42
N ILE A 26 -9.00 9.20 -6.57
CA ILE A 26 -9.94 10.33 -6.50
C ILE A 26 -9.98 11.07 -7.83
N ILE A 27 -8.82 11.30 -8.48
CA ILE A 27 -8.74 11.91 -9.81
C ILE A 27 -9.52 11.09 -10.83
N GLY A 28 -9.35 9.77 -10.84
CA GLY A 28 -10.08 8.89 -11.72
C GLY A 28 -11.60 8.94 -11.52
N LEU A 29 -12.05 8.92 -10.27
CA LEU A 29 -13.46 8.98 -9.91
C LEU A 29 -14.08 10.39 -10.16
N GLN A 30 -13.30 11.45 -9.99
CA GLN A 30 -13.72 12.82 -10.33
C GLN A 30 -14.08 12.93 -11.82
N LYS A 31 -13.27 12.31 -12.70
CA LYS A 31 -13.53 12.25 -14.16
C LYS A 31 -14.81 11.50 -14.51
N LYS A 32 -15.30 10.63 -13.61
CA LYS A 32 -16.56 9.90 -13.74
C LYS A 32 -17.78 10.65 -13.19
N GLY A 33 -17.61 11.89 -12.73
CA GLY A 33 -18.71 12.78 -12.33
C GLY A 33 -19.02 12.76 -10.82
N ILE A 34 -18.11 12.29 -9.98
CA ILE A 34 -18.22 12.43 -8.52
C ILE A 34 -17.45 13.67 -8.07
N SER A 35 -18.10 14.61 -7.39
CA SER A 35 -17.45 15.80 -6.84
C SER A 35 -16.83 15.49 -5.46
N PHE A 36 -15.50 15.57 -5.38
CA PHE A 36 -14.78 15.22 -4.15
C PHE A 36 -14.41 16.43 -3.28
N THR A 37 -14.65 16.26 -1.98
CA THR A 37 -13.94 17.00 -0.93
C THR A 37 -13.04 16.01 -0.20
N LEU A 38 -11.73 16.24 -0.26
CA LEU A 38 -10.71 15.42 0.37
C LEU A 38 -10.20 16.09 1.64
N ILE A 39 -10.29 15.40 2.78
CA ILE A 39 -9.63 15.81 4.03
C ILE A 39 -8.53 14.81 4.32
N SER A 40 -7.31 15.28 4.48
CA SER A 40 -6.14 14.49 4.84
C SER A 40 -5.36 15.10 5.98
N PHE A 41 -4.54 14.29 6.66
CA PHE A 41 -3.64 14.74 7.70
C PHE A 41 -2.21 14.77 7.19
N GLU A 42 -1.60 15.95 7.21
CA GLU A 42 -0.29 16.20 6.64
C GLU A 42 0.80 16.30 7.71
N LYS A 43 1.98 15.79 7.39
CA LYS A 43 3.19 16.04 8.16
C LYS A 43 3.72 17.43 7.79
N THR A 44 3.90 18.31 8.75
CA THR A 44 4.26 19.71 8.53
C THR A 44 5.47 19.88 7.59
N GLU A 45 6.53 19.09 7.80
CA GLU A 45 7.75 19.22 6.98
C GLU A 45 7.54 18.76 5.53
N ARG A 46 6.80 17.67 5.31
CA ARG A 46 6.45 17.24 3.96
C ARG A 46 5.51 18.21 3.25
N TYR A 47 4.57 18.78 4.00
CA TYR A 47 3.66 19.77 3.44
C TYR A 47 4.39 21.04 2.99
N LYS A 48 5.43 21.47 3.70
CA LYS A 48 6.28 22.59 3.25
C LYS A 48 6.96 22.31 1.90
N GLN A 49 7.35 21.07 1.67
CA GLN A 49 8.06 20.64 0.46
C GLN A 49 7.11 20.37 -0.71
N GLU A 50 6.07 19.59 -0.49
CA GLU A 50 5.21 18.99 -1.52
C GLU A 50 3.80 19.63 -1.59
N GLY A 51 3.41 20.37 -0.56
CA GLY A 51 2.03 20.86 -0.42
C GLY A 51 1.57 21.76 -1.56
N ALA A 52 2.47 22.57 -2.13
CA ALA A 52 2.16 23.44 -3.27
C ALA A 52 1.82 22.62 -4.53
N ALA A 53 2.62 21.58 -4.81
CA ALA A 53 2.41 20.66 -5.95
C ALA A 53 1.09 19.89 -5.80
N ILE A 54 0.82 19.32 -4.61
CA ILE A 54 -0.44 18.64 -4.35
C ILE A 54 -1.65 19.55 -4.49
N LYS A 55 -1.52 20.80 -4.02
CA LYS A 55 -2.58 21.83 -4.14
C LYS A 55 -2.88 22.15 -5.60
N GLN A 56 -1.85 22.21 -6.43
CA GLN A 56 -2.00 22.43 -7.88
C GLN A 56 -2.72 21.24 -8.53
N ILE A 57 -2.26 20.00 -8.27
CA ILE A 57 -2.89 18.78 -8.79
C ILE A 57 -4.39 18.73 -8.40
N CYS A 58 -4.72 19.04 -7.15
CA CYS A 58 -6.11 19.06 -6.70
C CYS A 58 -6.94 20.11 -7.43
N ARG A 59 -6.39 21.32 -7.68
CA ARG A 59 -7.08 22.39 -8.42
C ARG A 59 -7.32 22.01 -9.88
N GLU A 60 -6.31 21.47 -10.56
CA GLU A 60 -6.39 21.03 -11.96
C GLU A 60 -7.43 19.93 -12.16
N ASN A 61 -7.69 19.12 -11.11
CA ASN A 61 -8.67 18.04 -11.14
C ASN A 61 -9.98 18.37 -10.39
N ASN A 62 -10.24 19.65 -10.05
CA ASN A 62 -11.45 20.10 -9.36
C ASN A 62 -11.70 19.39 -8.01
N ILE A 63 -10.66 18.97 -7.29
CA ILE A 63 -10.75 18.33 -5.98
C ILE A 63 -10.63 19.42 -4.90
N ASN A 64 -11.64 19.51 -4.02
CA ASN A 64 -11.58 20.43 -2.89
C ASN A 64 -10.77 19.81 -1.74
N TRP A 65 -9.47 20.05 -1.75
CA TRP A 65 -8.56 19.53 -0.73
C TRP A 65 -8.51 20.42 0.51
N GLN A 66 -8.69 19.79 1.67
CA GLN A 66 -8.66 20.40 3.01
C GLN A 66 -7.59 19.72 3.86
N PRO A 67 -6.31 20.13 3.78
CA PRO A 67 -5.26 19.57 4.59
C PRO A 67 -5.41 19.98 6.06
N LEU A 68 -5.31 19.01 6.96
CA LEU A 68 -5.15 19.17 8.39
C LEU A 68 -3.75 18.73 8.80
N PHE A 69 -3.30 19.10 9.98
CA PHE A 69 -1.96 18.74 10.44
C PHE A 69 -2.01 17.83 11.65
N TYR A 70 -1.15 16.81 11.63
CA TYR A 70 -0.98 15.89 12.75
C TYR A 70 -0.61 16.63 14.05
N THR A 71 -1.22 16.20 15.13
CA THR A 71 -0.78 16.54 16.48
C THR A 71 0.37 15.62 16.87
N LYS A 72 1.55 16.17 17.16
CA LYS A 72 2.75 15.36 17.47
C LYS A 72 2.72 14.72 18.85
N TYR A 73 2.22 15.42 19.86
CA TYR A 73 2.27 15.02 21.27
C TYR A 73 0.97 15.31 22.01
N PRO A 74 0.63 14.52 23.08
CA PRO A 74 1.22 13.21 23.46
C PRO A 74 0.85 12.09 22.50
N LYS A 75 1.74 11.14 22.25
CA LYS A 75 1.63 10.12 21.18
C LYS A 75 0.29 9.32 21.16
N VAL A 76 -0.27 8.96 22.32
CA VAL A 76 -1.50 8.17 22.39
C VAL A 76 -2.75 9.04 22.24
N VAL A 77 -2.70 10.27 22.76
CA VAL A 77 -3.85 11.20 22.80
C VAL A 77 -3.93 12.07 21.55
N SER A 78 -2.82 12.20 20.83
CA SER A 78 -2.74 13.03 19.61
C SER A 78 -3.79 12.68 18.55
N THR A 79 -4.05 11.40 18.34
CA THR A 79 -5.11 10.94 17.41
C THR A 79 -6.49 11.39 17.86
N LEU A 80 -6.77 11.45 19.17
CA LEU A 80 -8.04 11.95 19.68
C LEU A 80 -8.18 13.47 19.41
N PHE A 81 -7.11 14.22 19.62
CA PHE A 81 -7.10 15.65 19.27
C PHE A 81 -7.32 15.87 17.77
N ASP A 82 -6.70 15.05 16.94
CA ASP A 82 -6.90 15.14 15.48
C ASP A 82 -8.35 14.82 15.09
N LEU A 83 -8.97 13.82 15.74
CA LEU A 83 -10.40 13.54 15.57
C LEU A 83 -11.28 14.69 16.06
N ILE A 84 -10.91 15.40 17.12
CA ILE A 84 -11.65 16.57 17.59
C ILE A 84 -11.55 17.73 16.60
N LYS A 85 -10.36 17.99 16.05
CA LYS A 85 -10.12 19.08 15.06
C LYS A 85 -10.93 18.91 13.78
N ILE A 86 -11.14 17.66 13.33
CA ILE A 86 -11.81 17.42 12.04
C ILE A 86 -13.33 17.69 12.12
N TYR A 87 -13.97 17.52 13.28
CA TYR A 87 -15.42 17.67 13.42
C TYR A 87 -15.98 19.05 13.03
N PRO A 88 -15.43 20.18 13.50
CA PRO A 88 -15.91 21.51 13.08
C PRO A 88 -15.75 21.74 11.57
N VAL A 89 -14.68 21.23 10.96
CA VAL A 89 -14.45 21.31 9.53
C VAL A 89 -15.54 20.54 8.77
N ILE A 90 -15.78 19.28 9.15
CA ILE A 90 -16.82 18.46 8.53
C ILE A 90 -18.22 19.06 8.74
N LYS A 91 -18.53 19.56 9.95
CA LYS A 91 -19.83 20.18 10.24
C LYS A 91 -20.10 21.37 9.33
N ARG A 92 -19.10 22.23 9.12
CA ARG A 92 -19.17 23.37 8.19
C ARG A 92 -19.38 22.90 6.75
N LEU A 93 -18.58 21.94 6.30
CA LEU A 93 -18.65 21.41 4.93
C LEU A 93 -19.97 20.67 4.66
N GLN A 94 -20.46 19.89 5.60
CA GLN A 94 -21.74 19.19 5.47
C GLN A 94 -22.92 20.16 5.38
N LYS A 95 -22.88 21.26 6.14
CA LYS A 95 -23.91 22.30 6.09
C LYS A 95 -23.95 23.00 4.72
N SER A 96 -22.80 23.23 4.11
CA SER A 96 -22.70 23.96 2.82
C SER A 96 -22.81 23.05 1.60
N LYS A 97 -22.30 21.81 1.66
CA LYS A 97 -22.18 20.93 0.50
C LYS A 97 -23.20 19.79 0.46
N GLN A 98 -23.68 19.30 1.62
CA GLN A 98 -24.60 18.18 1.74
C GLN A 98 -24.07 16.94 1.01
N PHE A 99 -23.08 16.26 1.61
CA PHE A 99 -22.48 15.07 1.03
C PHE A 99 -23.48 13.90 0.96
N ASP A 100 -23.48 13.17 -0.16
CA ASP A 100 -24.25 11.97 -0.38
C ASP A 100 -23.56 10.75 0.25
N ILE A 101 -22.22 10.76 0.28
CA ILE A 101 -21.39 9.63 0.69
C ILE A 101 -20.13 10.07 1.42
N VAL A 102 -19.70 9.29 2.40
CA VAL A 102 -18.39 9.40 3.03
C VAL A 102 -17.57 8.14 2.76
N HIS A 103 -16.40 8.32 2.18
CA HIS A 103 -15.41 7.27 1.96
C HIS A 103 -14.30 7.42 2.99
N CYS A 104 -14.16 6.44 3.85
CA CYS A 104 -13.21 6.46 4.95
C CYS A 104 -12.08 5.45 4.71
N ARG A 105 -10.87 5.99 4.54
CA ARG A 105 -9.66 5.17 4.44
C ARG A 105 -9.17 4.81 5.82
N SER A 106 -9.17 3.49 6.12
CA SER A 106 -8.73 2.89 7.37
C SER A 106 -9.64 3.22 8.58
N TYR A 107 -9.23 2.82 9.76
CA TYR A 107 -10.04 2.75 10.98
C TYR A 107 -10.30 4.11 11.64
N ILE A 108 -9.29 4.97 11.68
CA ILE A 108 -9.38 6.28 12.36
C ILE A 108 -10.47 7.14 11.72
N THR A 109 -10.47 7.24 10.41
CA THR A 109 -11.47 8.00 9.65
C THR A 109 -12.85 7.35 9.70
N SER A 110 -12.91 6.03 9.84
CA SER A 110 -14.16 5.28 9.92
C SER A 110 -14.94 5.53 11.22
N LEU A 111 -14.29 5.99 12.29
CA LEU A 111 -14.98 6.51 13.47
C LEU A 111 -15.89 7.70 13.11
N ILE A 112 -15.40 8.54 12.22
CA ILE A 112 -16.12 9.72 11.70
C ILE A 112 -17.21 9.27 10.73
N GLY A 113 -16.90 8.40 9.78
CA GLY A 113 -17.85 7.85 8.81
C GLY A 113 -19.08 7.22 9.47
N LEU A 114 -18.85 6.39 10.47
CA LEU A 114 -19.93 5.77 11.25
C LEU A 114 -20.82 6.81 11.96
N ARG A 115 -20.24 7.89 12.47
CA ARG A 115 -20.99 8.98 13.10
C ARG A 115 -21.78 9.79 12.09
N LEU A 116 -21.19 10.08 10.93
CA LEU A 116 -21.85 10.83 9.85
C LEU A 116 -23.04 10.04 9.29
N LYS A 117 -22.86 8.75 9.02
CA LYS A 117 -23.96 7.87 8.61
C LYS A 117 -25.10 7.90 9.62
N ARG A 118 -24.81 7.73 10.91
CA ARG A 118 -25.84 7.71 11.96
C ARG A 118 -26.55 9.07 12.08
N LYS A 119 -25.82 10.20 11.91
CA LYS A 119 -26.37 11.53 12.15
C LYS A 119 -27.09 12.10 10.93
N TYR A 120 -26.60 11.85 9.73
CA TYR A 120 -27.08 12.48 8.50
C TYR A 120 -27.63 11.50 7.47
N GLY A 121 -27.59 10.18 7.75
CA GLY A 121 -28.09 9.15 6.82
C GLY A 121 -27.25 8.96 5.55
N ILE A 122 -26.08 9.61 5.43
CA ILE A 122 -25.23 9.49 4.24
C ILE A 122 -24.63 8.10 4.11
N LYS A 123 -24.36 7.66 2.87
CA LYS A 123 -23.73 6.38 2.60
C LYS A 123 -22.31 6.36 3.16
N PHE A 124 -21.85 5.20 3.63
CA PHE A 124 -20.52 5.04 4.25
C PHE A 124 -19.76 3.88 3.61
N ILE A 125 -18.62 4.18 2.99
CA ILE A 125 -17.65 3.19 2.52
C ILE A 125 -16.56 3.04 3.58
N PHE A 126 -16.35 1.80 4.03
CA PHE A 126 -15.22 1.41 4.86
C PHE A 126 -14.12 0.81 3.99
N ASP A 127 -13.16 1.64 3.56
CA ASP A 127 -11.94 1.20 2.88
C ASP A 127 -10.93 0.73 3.94
N MET A 128 -10.96 -0.57 4.23
CA MET A 128 -10.33 -1.16 5.41
C MET A 128 -8.80 -1.08 5.38
N ARG A 129 -8.18 -1.26 4.22
CA ARG A 129 -6.73 -1.22 4.00
C ARG A 129 -5.90 -2.23 4.82
N GLY A 130 -6.53 -3.27 5.33
CA GLY A 130 -5.91 -4.32 6.11
C GLY A 130 -6.41 -4.43 7.55
N PHE A 131 -5.92 -5.40 8.29
CA PHE A 131 -6.23 -5.62 9.71
C PHE A 131 -5.39 -4.69 10.58
N TRP A 132 -5.67 -3.38 10.50
CA TRP A 132 -4.84 -2.33 11.10
C TRP A 132 -4.64 -2.50 12.60
N VAL A 133 -5.66 -2.97 13.33
CA VAL A 133 -5.62 -3.14 14.79
C VAL A 133 -4.63 -4.23 15.17
N ASP A 134 -4.71 -5.37 14.47
CA ASP A 134 -3.82 -6.52 14.67
C ASP A 134 -2.40 -6.16 14.24
N GLU A 135 -2.25 -5.45 13.12
CA GLU A 135 -0.97 -4.94 12.63
C GLU A 135 -0.23 -4.09 13.67
N ARG A 136 -0.94 -3.27 14.47
CA ARG A 136 -0.33 -2.47 15.54
C ARG A 136 0.25 -3.33 16.67
N VAL A 137 -0.39 -4.45 16.97
CA VAL A 137 0.06 -5.39 17.99
C VAL A 137 1.22 -6.24 17.47
N GLU A 138 1.05 -6.86 16.30
CA GLU A 138 2.04 -7.71 15.67
C GLU A 138 3.32 -6.95 15.32
N GLY A 139 3.21 -5.67 14.94
CA GLY A 139 4.35 -4.78 14.68
C GLY A 139 4.98 -4.19 15.95
N GLY A 140 4.56 -4.61 17.15
CA GLY A 140 5.15 -4.17 18.42
C GLY A 140 4.83 -2.74 18.83
N ILE A 141 3.95 -2.02 18.10
CA ILE A 141 3.57 -0.64 18.41
C ILE A 141 2.66 -0.61 19.64
N TRP A 142 1.76 -1.58 19.76
CA TRP A 142 0.87 -1.75 20.91
C TRP A 142 1.25 -2.99 21.72
N ASN A 143 1.91 -2.78 22.83
CA ASN A 143 2.20 -3.87 23.77
C ASN A 143 0.96 -4.14 24.63
N LEU A 144 0.29 -5.27 24.42
CA LEU A 144 -0.94 -5.65 25.14
C LEU A 144 -0.74 -5.96 26.64
N LYS A 145 0.51 -6.02 27.13
CA LYS A 145 0.79 -6.03 28.57
C LYS A 145 0.46 -4.68 29.21
N SER A 146 0.44 -3.58 28.44
CA SER A 146 -0.02 -2.28 28.89
C SER A 146 -1.54 -2.22 28.93
N PRO A 147 -2.17 -1.88 30.08
CA PRO A 147 -3.61 -1.73 30.20
C PRO A 147 -4.19 -0.72 29.19
N VAL A 148 -3.44 0.36 28.89
CA VAL A 148 -3.84 1.40 27.96
C VAL A 148 -3.93 0.84 26.54
N PHE A 149 -2.89 0.15 26.06
CA PHE A 149 -2.92 -0.42 24.72
C PHE A 149 -3.90 -1.57 24.59
N LYS A 150 -4.09 -2.38 25.66
CA LYS A 150 -5.12 -3.41 25.70
C LYS A 150 -6.53 -2.81 25.58
N PHE A 151 -6.80 -1.70 26.28
CA PHE A 151 -8.08 -0.98 26.14
C PHE A 151 -8.27 -0.44 24.72
N ILE A 152 -7.25 0.20 24.12
CA ILE A 152 -7.32 0.74 22.76
C ILE A 152 -7.55 -0.38 21.74
N TYR A 153 -6.84 -1.49 21.87
CA TYR A 153 -7.02 -2.67 21.03
C TYR A 153 -8.45 -3.19 21.08
N ASN A 154 -8.97 -3.46 22.27
CA ASN A 154 -10.34 -3.95 22.45
C ASN A 154 -11.39 -2.96 21.92
N TYR A 155 -11.16 -1.66 22.12
CA TYR A 155 -12.02 -0.61 21.58
C TYR A 155 -12.08 -0.67 20.06
N PHE A 156 -10.92 -0.72 19.39
CA PHE A 156 -10.87 -0.76 17.94
C PHE A 156 -11.36 -2.09 17.36
N LYS A 157 -11.12 -3.23 18.00
CA LYS A 157 -11.72 -4.52 17.60
C LYS A 157 -13.26 -4.50 17.67
N LYS A 158 -13.84 -3.85 18.69
CA LYS A 158 -15.28 -3.61 18.75
C LYS A 158 -15.75 -2.66 17.65
N LYS A 159 -14.97 -1.60 17.35
CA LYS A 159 -15.28 -0.66 16.26
C LYS A 159 -15.15 -1.30 14.89
N GLU A 160 -14.15 -2.15 14.66
CA GLU A 160 -13.97 -2.93 13.43
C GLU A 160 -15.24 -3.70 13.07
N LYS A 161 -15.79 -4.48 14.02
CA LYS A 161 -17.07 -5.19 13.82
C LYS A 161 -18.21 -4.22 13.49
N ALA A 162 -18.25 -3.05 14.13
CA ALA A 162 -19.26 -2.03 13.84
C ALA A 162 -19.07 -1.38 12.47
N PHE A 163 -17.82 -1.12 12.02
CA PHE A 163 -17.55 -0.59 10.68
C PHE A 163 -17.98 -1.59 9.62
N LEU A 164 -17.60 -2.86 9.77
CA LEU A 164 -17.98 -3.94 8.86
C LEU A 164 -19.50 -4.09 8.74
N SER A 165 -20.21 -4.16 9.89
CA SER A 165 -21.67 -4.38 9.91
C SER A 165 -22.46 -3.16 9.45
N LYS A 166 -21.99 -1.92 9.73
CA LYS A 166 -22.75 -0.68 9.53
C LYS A 166 -22.38 0.11 8.27
N SER A 167 -21.24 -0.15 7.63
CA SER A 167 -20.93 0.45 6.33
C SER A 167 -21.90 -0.02 5.25
N ASP A 168 -22.04 0.72 4.17
CA ASP A 168 -22.81 0.32 3.00
C ASP A 168 -21.99 -0.50 2.03
N ALA A 169 -20.67 -0.25 1.97
CA ALA A 169 -19.70 -1.07 1.25
C ALA A 169 -18.40 -1.18 2.03
N ILE A 170 -17.67 -2.25 1.77
CA ILE A 170 -16.36 -2.56 2.37
C ILE A 170 -15.36 -2.77 1.23
N VAL A 171 -14.15 -2.23 1.37
CA VAL A 171 -13.05 -2.52 0.46
C VAL A 171 -11.97 -3.29 1.21
N SER A 172 -11.62 -4.46 0.70
CA SER A 172 -10.46 -5.27 1.11
C SER A 172 -9.36 -5.17 0.06
N LEU A 173 -8.09 -5.25 0.47
CA LEU A 173 -6.98 -5.27 -0.47
C LEU A 173 -6.77 -6.62 -1.15
N THR A 174 -7.29 -7.71 -0.55
CA THR A 174 -7.00 -9.07 -0.96
C THR A 174 -8.23 -9.96 -0.86
N HIS A 175 -8.28 -11.01 -1.68
CA HIS A 175 -9.28 -12.07 -1.55
C HIS A 175 -9.10 -12.85 -0.25
N THR A 176 -7.86 -13.10 0.15
CA THR A 176 -7.54 -13.73 1.45
C THR A 176 -8.13 -12.93 2.62
N GLY A 177 -7.98 -11.60 2.61
CA GLY A 177 -8.59 -10.71 3.60
C GLY A 177 -10.12 -10.71 3.55
N LYS A 178 -10.72 -10.70 2.35
CA LYS A 178 -12.18 -10.83 2.15
C LYS A 178 -12.70 -12.13 2.75
N ASN A 179 -12.06 -13.26 2.46
CA ASN A 179 -12.46 -14.56 2.99
C ASN A 179 -12.36 -14.61 4.52
N GLU A 180 -11.31 -14.03 5.09
CA GLU A 180 -11.17 -13.91 6.55
C GLU A 180 -12.35 -13.13 7.16
N LEU A 181 -12.75 -11.99 6.56
CA LEU A 181 -13.89 -11.20 7.03
C LEU A 181 -15.23 -11.95 6.93
N LEU A 182 -15.42 -12.76 5.89
CA LEU A 182 -16.63 -13.59 5.73
C LEU A 182 -16.68 -14.70 6.80
N ASN A 183 -15.54 -15.29 7.15
CA ASN A 183 -15.43 -16.33 8.18
C ASN A 183 -15.81 -15.79 9.59
N TRP A 184 -15.74 -14.47 9.82
CA TRP A 184 -16.19 -13.90 11.10
C TRP A 184 -17.72 -13.95 11.30
N SER A 185 -18.47 -14.30 10.27
CA SER A 185 -19.94 -14.50 10.30
C SER A 185 -20.70 -13.34 10.95
N LEU A 186 -20.27 -12.11 10.67
CA LEU A 186 -20.90 -10.90 11.22
C LEU A 186 -22.19 -10.58 10.48
N ASN A 187 -23.22 -10.16 11.21
CA ASN A 187 -24.48 -9.70 10.63
C ASN A 187 -24.25 -8.56 9.63
N ASN A 188 -24.91 -8.64 8.47
CA ASN A 188 -24.83 -7.66 7.38
C ASN A 188 -23.41 -7.56 6.72
N VAL A 189 -22.59 -8.60 6.84
CA VAL A 189 -21.32 -8.73 6.11
C VAL A 189 -21.45 -9.89 5.14
N THR A 190 -21.67 -9.56 3.87
CA THR A 190 -21.88 -10.53 2.78
C THR A 190 -20.81 -10.38 1.72
N ALA A 191 -20.65 -11.39 0.87
CA ALA A 191 -19.67 -11.38 -0.21
C ALA A 191 -19.85 -10.19 -1.19
N ASN A 192 -21.10 -9.81 -1.46
CA ASN A 192 -21.44 -8.70 -2.36
C ASN A 192 -21.14 -7.32 -1.75
N LYS A 193 -21.07 -7.24 -0.42
CA LYS A 193 -20.74 -6.00 0.28
C LYS A 193 -19.23 -5.72 0.29
N ILE A 194 -18.38 -6.74 0.03
CA ILE A 194 -16.94 -6.63 0.10
C ILE A 194 -16.35 -6.69 -1.31
N SER A 195 -15.85 -5.57 -1.79
CA SER A 195 -15.08 -5.47 -3.03
C SER A 195 -13.59 -5.65 -2.75
N VAL A 196 -12.88 -6.37 -3.63
CA VAL A 196 -11.42 -6.50 -3.54
C VAL A 196 -10.78 -5.51 -4.51
N ILE A 197 -10.01 -4.56 -3.94
CA ILE A 197 -9.27 -3.56 -4.71
C ILE A 197 -7.84 -3.52 -4.15
N PRO A 198 -6.86 -4.13 -4.85
CA PRO A 198 -5.48 -4.20 -4.38
C PRO A 198 -4.80 -2.84 -4.41
N CYS A 199 -3.55 -2.77 -3.99
CA CYS A 199 -2.70 -1.62 -4.25
C CYS A 199 -2.33 -1.59 -5.73
N CYS A 200 -3.04 -0.79 -6.51
CA CYS A 200 -2.83 -0.69 -7.95
C CYS A 200 -1.61 0.17 -8.32
N VAL A 201 -1.11 -0.06 -9.51
CA VAL A 201 0.04 0.63 -10.12
C VAL A 201 -0.41 1.42 -11.35
N ASP A 202 0.16 2.61 -11.52
CA ASP A 202 0.01 3.41 -12.73
C ASP A 202 0.90 2.81 -13.85
N LEU A 203 0.27 2.09 -14.78
CA LEU A 203 0.95 1.43 -15.89
C LEU A 203 1.54 2.41 -16.91
N ALA A 204 1.11 3.67 -16.94
CA ALA A 204 1.76 4.68 -17.76
C ALA A 204 3.11 5.09 -17.18
N LYS A 205 3.20 5.14 -15.85
CA LYS A 205 4.43 5.46 -15.12
C LYS A 205 5.38 4.27 -15.05
N PHE A 206 4.86 3.08 -14.75
CA PHE A 206 5.64 1.83 -14.68
C PHE A 206 5.54 1.07 -16.00
N ASN A 207 6.11 1.67 -17.05
CA ASN A 207 6.13 1.14 -18.40
C ASN A 207 7.58 1.00 -18.88
N PRO A 208 8.12 -0.24 -19.00
CA PRO A 208 9.48 -0.46 -19.43
C PRO A 208 9.75 0.01 -20.88
N GLU A 209 8.72 0.01 -21.73
CA GLU A 209 8.83 0.42 -23.13
C GLU A 209 9.01 1.95 -23.30
N ALA A 210 8.59 2.73 -22.29
CA ALA A 210 8.75 4.18 -22.27
C ALA A 210 10.13 4.64 -21.79
N ILE A 211 11.00 3.70 -21.34
CA ILE A 211 12.32 4.02 -20.79
C ILE A 211 13.39 3.67 -21.79
N SER A 212 14.29 4.62 -22.06
CA SER A 212 15.40 4.45 -22.99
C SER A 212 16.36 3.33 -22.54
N LYS A 213 16.54 2.31 -23.37
CA LYS A 213 17.50 1.22 -23.12
C LYS A 213 18.93 1.73 -22.98
N SER A 214 19.32 2.76 -23.76
CA SER A 214 20.63 3.40 -23.66
C SER A 214 20.83 4.11 -22.32
N ALA A 215 19.80 4.77 -21.79
CA ALA A 215 19.85 5.40 -20.46
C ALA A 215 20.02 4.35 -19.34
N VAL A 216 19.30 3.23 -19.42
CA VAL A 216 19.44 2.11 -18.47
C VAL A 216 20.86 1.51 -18.56
N PHE A 217 21.39 1.32 -19.77
CA PHE A 217 22.74 0.81 -19.97
C PHE A 217 23.81 1.75 -19.39
N SER A 218 23.70 3.06 -19.68
CA SER A 218 24.60 4.06 -19.11
C SER A 218 24.56 4.08 -17.58
N LEU A 219 23.36 3.94 -17.00
CA LEU A 219 23.20 3.85 -15.54
C LEU A 219 23.83 2.57 -14.97
N LYS A 220 23.68 1.41 -15.66
CA LYS A 220 24.37 0.16 -15.28
C LYS A 220 25.89 0.33 -15.28
N GLN A 221 26.45 1.01 -16.29
CA GLN A 221 27.90 1.30 -16.36
C GLN A 221 28.34 2.23 -15.22
N GLN A 222 27.62 3.32 -15.01
CA GLN A 222 27.91 4.29 -13.94
C GLN A 222 27.93 3.65 -12.55
N LEU A 223 27.02 2.72 -12.30
CA LEU A 223 26.89 2.00 -11.03
C LEU A 223 27.74 0.73 -10.96
N GLN A 224 28.58 0.46 -11.97
CA GLN A 224 29.43 -0.73 -12.07
C GLN A 224 28.66 -2.05 -11.96
N LEU A 225 27.46 -2.11 -12.55
CA LEU A 225 26.58 -3.28 -12.54
C LEU A 225 26.72 -4.13 -13.82
N THR A 226 27.55 -3.72 -14.76
CA THR A 226 27.80 -4.49 -15.99
C THR A 226 28.45 -5.83 -15.65
N ASN A 227 27.93 -6.93 -16.23
CA ASN A 227 28.39 -8.29 -15.97
C ASN A 227 28.20 -8.78 -14.51
N ARG A 228 27.23 -8.18 -13.80
CA ARG A 228 26.80 -8.66 -12.47
C ARG A 228 25.35 -9.14 -12.53
N LEU A 229 25.05 -10.18 -11.76
CA LEU A 229 23.66 -10.56 -11.49
C LEU A 229 23.08 -9.61 -10.44
N VAL A 230 22.16 -8.76 -10.83
CA VAL A 230 21.58 -7.74 -9.97
C VAL A 230 20.31 -8.28 -9.28
N VAL A 231 20.41 -8.59 -8.00
CA VAL A 231 19.25 -8.86 -7.15
C VAL A 231 18.78 -7.54 -6.58
N GLY A 232 17.52 -7.20 -6.75
CA GLY A 232 16.98 -5.90 -6.34
C GLY A 232 16.06 -5.98 -5.13
N TYR A 233 15.99 -4.88 -4.39
CA TYR A 233 14.94 -4.59 -3.42
C TYR A 233 14.49 -3.13 -3.57
N VAL A 234 13.19 -2.86 -3.44
CA VAL A 234 12.66 -1.49 -3.46
C VAL A 234 11.73 -1.24 -2.29
N GLY A 235 11.91 -0.12 -1.60
CA GLY A 235 11.07 0.34 -0.52
C GLY A 235 11.75 0.42 0.85
N SER A 236 10.98 0.69 1.91
CA SER A 236 11.49 0.70 3.28
C SER A 236 11.74 -0.71 3.81
N ILE A 237 12.78 -0.87 4.62
CA ILE A 237 13.17 -2.14 5.25
C ILE A 237 12.53 -2.29 6.65
N GLY A 238 11.67 -1.37 7.08
CA GLY A 238 11.10 -1.36 8.43
C GLY A 238 10.49 -2.69 8.90
N THR A 239 9.83 -2.66 10.03
CA THR A 239 9.35 -3.76 10.90
C THR A 239 8.79 -5.02 10.22
N TRP A 240 8.28 -4.90 8.99
CA TRP A 240 7.56 -5.97 8.30
C TRP A 240 8.39 -6.75 7.29
N TYR A 241 9.50 -6.18 6.84
CA TYR A 241 10.37 -6.79 5.83
C TYR A 241 11.51 -7.53 6.50
N LEU A 242 11.67 -8.79 6.13
CA LEU A 242 12.65 -9.70 6.69
C LEU A 242 14.00 -9.54 5.99
N LEU A 243 14.73 -8.45 6.30
CA LEU A 243 16.04 -8.18 5.69
C LEU A 243 17.01 -9.33 5.88
N ASP A 244 17.07 -9.90 7.09
CA ASP A 244 17.99 -11.01 7.39
C ASP A 244 17.70 -12.23 6.49
N GLU A 245 16.43 -12.53 6.22
CA GLU A 245 16.03 -13.60 5.30
C GLU A 245 16.37 -13.27 3.84
N MET A 246 16.21 -12.01 3.42
CA MET A 246 16.63 -11.58 2.08
C MET A 246 18.15 -11.68 1.89
N LEU A 247 18.93 -11.37 2.93
CA LEU A 247 20.38 -11.56 2.92
C LEU A 247 20.76 -13.05 2.91
N ARG A 248 20.04 -13.90 3.66
CA ARG A 248 20.20 -15.36 3.59
C ARG A 248 19.93 -15.89 2.18
N PHE A 249 18.86 -15.43 1.55
CA PHE A 249 18.56 -15.80 0.16
C PHE A 249 19.68 -15.35 -0.78
N PHE A 250 20.14 -14.11 -0.68
CA PHE A 250 21.22 -13.60 -1.51
C PHE A 250 22.49 -14.46 -1.44
N LYS A 251 22.81 -15.03 -0.27
CA LYS A 251 23.95 -15.95 -0.08
C LYS A 251 23.80 -17.30 -0.81
N THR A 252 22.58 -17.70 -1.19
CA THR A 252 22.37 -18.95 -1.94
C THR A 252 22.65 -18.80 -3.44
N ILE A 253 22.86 -17.58 -3.91
CA ILE A 253 23.11 -17.30 -5.31
C ILE A 253 24.56 -17.68 -5.64
N ASP A 254 24.71 -18.38 -6.74
CA ASP A 254 26.00 -18.82 -7.26
C ASP A 254 27.01 -17.67 -7.39
N PRO A 255 28.14 -17.71 -6.69
CA PRO A 255 29.15 -16.67 -6.75
C PRO A 255 29.75 -16.44 -8.15
N GLU A 256 29.75 -17.46 -9.03
CA GLU A 256 30.25 -17.35 -10.39
C GLU A 256 29.43 -16.37 -11.23
N LYS A 257 28.17 -16.12 -10.86
CA LYS A 257 27.32 -15.10 -11.47
C LYS A 257 27.66 -13.68 -11.04
N ASN A 258 28.69 -13.49 -10.22
CA ASN A 258 29.10 -12.19 -9.67
C ASN A 258 27.93 -11.38 -9.11
N PRO A 259 27.15 -11.91 -8.14
CA PRO A 259 25.91 -11.27 -7.68
C PRO A 259 26.18 -9.97 -6.93
N ILE A 260 25.24 -9.02 -7.07
CA ILE A 260 25.15 -7.81 -6.24
C ILE A 260 23.72 -7.58 -5.77
N PHE A 261 23.55 -7.22 -4.49
CA PHE A 261 22.25 -6.86 -3.94
C PHE A 261 22.09 -5.33 -3.96
N VAL A 262 21.17 -4.83 -4.78
CA VAL A 262 20.89 -3.40 -4.92
C VAL A 262 19.60 -3.07 -4.19
N LEU A 263 19.69 -2.19 -3.18
CA LEU A 263 18.56 -1.77 -2.36
C LEU A 263 18.20 -0.31 -2.66
N LEU A 264 17.03 -0.10 -3.27
CA LEU A 264 16.45 1.24 -3.49
C LEU A 264 15.63 1.62 -2.27
N THR A 265 16.22 2.32 -1.31
CA THR A 265 15.58 2.67 -0.05
C THR A 265 15.99 4.06 0.44
N LYS A 266 15.16 4.63 1.33
CA LYS A 266 15.48 5.85 2.10
C LYS A 266 15.92 5.55 3.53
N ASP A 267 15.95 4.26 3.90
CA ASP A 267 16.42 3.85 5.21
C ASP A 267 17.95 4.05 5.30
N PRO A 268 18.51 4.23 6.52
CA PRO A 268 19.92 4.46 6.70
C PRO A 268 20.80 3.33 6.13
N ALA A 269 21.66 3.63 5.19
CA ALA A 269 22.52 2.64 4.51
C ALA A 269 23.41 1.86 5.49
N GLU A 270 23.91 2.52 6.53
CA GLU A 270 24.79 1.92 7.52
C GLU A 270 24.15 0.74 8.27
N GLN A 271 22.82 0.81 8.53
CA GLN A 271 22.11 -0.30 9.15
C GLN A 271 22.05 -1.52 8.23
N ILE A 272 21.91 -1.29 6.93
CA ILE A 272 21.87 -2.37 5.92
C ILE A 272 23.24 -3.00 5.79
N TYR A 273 24.29 -2.18 5.73
CA TYR A 273 25.67 -2.67 5.64
C TYR A 273 26.08 -3.46 6.88
N ALA A 274 25.71 -3.01 8.07
CA ALA A 274 25.95 -3.75 9.31
C ALA A 274 25.27 -5.13 9.29
N LYS A 275 24.02 -5.20 8.83
CA LYS A 275 23.30 -6.48 8.67
C LYS A 275 23.94 -7.39 7.60
N ALA A 276 24.42 -6.82 6.51
CA ALA A 276 25.13 -7.57 5.49
C ALA A 276 26.47 -8.16 6.02
N GLU A 277 27.19 -7.38 6.82
CA GLU A 277 28.42 -7.83 7.50
C GLU A 277 28.13 -8.96 8.51
N GLU A 278 27.08 -8.82 9.35
CA GLU A 278 26.62 -9.89 10.25
C GLU A 278 26.29 -11.16 9.45
N ALA A 279 25.70 -11.03 8.25
CA ALA A 279 25.44 -12.12 7.32
C ALA A 279 26.68 -12.60 6.56
N GLN A 280 27.87 -12.04 6.79
CA GLN A 280 29.13 -12.35 6.07
C GLN A 280 29.04 -12.10 4.56
N ILE A 281 28.33 -11.06 4.14
CA ILE A 281 28.27 -10.59 2.75
C ILE A 281 29.26 -9.44 2.60
N LYS A 282 30.16 -9.55 1.61
CA LYS A 282 31.15 -8.52 1.36
C LYS A 282 30.49 -7.19 0.97
N ARG A 283 31.04 -6.09 1.47
CA ARG A 283 30.57 -4.72 1.21
C ARG A 283 30.42 -4.40 -0.28
N GLU A 284 31.32 -4.89 -1.12
CA GLU A 284 31.32 -4.73 -2.57
C GLU A 284 30.13 -5.41 -3.29
N ASN A 285 29.44 -6.31 -2.59
CA ASN A 285 28.26 -7.04 -3.09
C ASN A 285 26.93 -6.43 -2.62
N ILE A 286 26.95 -5.28 -1.94
CA ILE A 286 25.78 -4.54 -1.50
C ILE A 286 25.86 -3.11 -2.02
N LEU A 287 24.79 -2.64 -2.65
CA LEU A 287 24.65 -1.25 -3.09
C LEU A 287 23.34 -0.67 -2.58
N VAL A 288 23.41 0.38 -1.76
CA VAL A 288 22.23 1.08 -1.23
C VAL A 288 22.09 2.42 -1.91
N LEU A 289 20.93 2.66 -2.53
CA LEU A 289 20.63 3.88 -3.27
C LEU A 289 19.37 4.55 -2.74
N SER A 290 19.45 5.87 -2.52
CA SER A 290 18.28 6.70 -2.24
C SER A 290 17.83 7.40 -3.52
N VAL A 291 16.68 6.98 -4.06
CA VAL A 291 16.20 7.41 -5.38
C VAL A 291 14.89 8.20 -5.23
N LYS A 292 14.67 9.22 -6.05
CA LYS A 292 13.36 9.91 -6.12
C LYS A 292 12.31 8.95 -6.69
N HIS A 293 11.07 9.10 -6.24
CA HIS A 293 9.97 8.23 -6.68
C HIS A 293 9.72 8.29 -8.21
N THR A 294 10.04 9.42 -8.84
CA THR A 294 9.96 9.59 -10.30
C THR A 294 10.94 8.72 -11.06
N ASP A 295 12.08 8.41 -10.46
CA ASP A 295 13.21 7.72 -11.09
C ASP A 295 13.21 6.21 -10.77
N ILE A 296 12.31 5.77 -9.91
CA ILE A 296 12.16 4.34 -9.55
C ILE A 296 11.97 3.44 -10.77
N PRO A 297 11.08 3.74 -11.75
CA PRO A 297 10.89 2.85 -12.89
C PRO A 297 12.19 2.56 -13.66
N MET A 298 13.04 3.58 -13.89
CA MET A 298 14.32 3.38 -14.56
C MET A 298 15.29 2.52 -13.73
N HIS A 299 15.32 2.71 -12.40
CA HIS A 299 16.20 1.94 -11.52
C HIS A 299 15.72 0.49 -11.34
N LEU A 300 14.44 0.23 -11.44
CA LEU A 300 13.93 -1.15 -11.43
C LEU A 300 14.46 -1.96 -12.62
N LEU A 301 14.66 -1.34 -13.78
CA LEU A 301 15.24 -2.01 -14.97
C LEU A 301 16.72 -2.39 -14.81
N LEU A 302 17.36 -2.00 -13.73
CA LEU A 302 18.69 -2.51 -13.37
C LEU A 302 18.65 -3.95 -12.84
N PHE A 303 17.49 -4.39 -12.33
CA PHE A 303 17.34 -5.66 -11.63
C PHE A 303 17.13 -6.82 -12.61
N ASP A 304 17.85 -7.89 -12.39
CA ASP A 304 17.62 -9.17 -13.06
C ASP A 304 16.51 -9.97 -12.34
N CYS A 305 16.36 -9.76 -11.02
CA CYS A 305 15.23 -10.18 -10.21
C CYS A 305 15.10 -9.30 -8.97
N SER A 306 13.95 -9.33 -8.31
CA SER A 306 13.74 -8.57 -7.06
C SER A 306 13.21 -9.48 -5.97
N VAL A 307 13.77 -9.38 -4.77
CA VAL A 307 13.34 -10.15 -3.60
C VAL A 307 12.68 -9.25 -2.56
N PHE A 308 11.56 -9.71 -2.01
CA PHE A 308 11.02 -9.15 -0.79
C PHE A 308 10.36 -10.24 0.05
N PHE A 309 10.78 -10.38 1.28
CA PHE A 309 10.13 -11.24 2.25
C PHE A 309 9.44 -10.39 3.30
N ILE A 310 8.19 -10.74 3.59
CA ILE A 310 7.33 -10.03 4.54
C ILE A 310 6.93 -11.01 5.63
N ARG A 311 6.99 -10.58 6.88
CA ARG A 311 6.53 -11.34 8.02
C ARG A 311 5.11 -11.87 7.81
N ALA A 312 4.93 -13.19 7.77
CA ALA A 312 3.66 -13.86 7.46
C ALA A 312 2.75 -13.94 8.70
N SER A 313 2.29 -12.78 9.18
CA SER A 313 1.40 -12.67 10.34
C SER A 313 -0.08 -12.58 9.95
N PHE A 314 -0.98 -12.67 10.93
CA PHE A 314 -2.43 -12.60 10.70
C PHE A 314 -2.82 -11.32 9.93
N SER A 315 -2.30 -10.16 10.35
CA SER A 315 -2.65 -8.89 9.70
C SER A 315 -2.24 -8.83 8.23
N LYS A 316 -1.23 -9.59 7.84
CA LYS A 316 -0.71 -9.61 6.46
C LYS A 316 -1.57 -10.42 5.48
N LYS A 317 -2.56 -11.17 5.95
CA LYS A 317 -3.60 -11.75 5.10
C LYS A 317 -4.34 -10.71 4.24
N ALA A 318 -4.46 -9.49 4.73
CA ALA A 318 -5.10 -8.38 4.01
C ALA A 318 -4.10 -7.34 3.49
N SER A 319 -2.85 -7.72 3.24
CA SER A 319 -1.81 -6.84 2.70
C SER A 319 -1.60 -7.08 1.21
N SER A 320 -1.52 -5.98 0.44
CA SER A 320 -1.17 -5.99 -0.99
C SER A 320 0.07 -5.10 -1.17
N PRO A 321 1.28 -5.68 -1.33
CA PRO A 321 2.51 -4.92 -1.48
C PRO A 321 2.55 -4.15 -2.80
N THR A 322 2.63 -2.81 -2.76
CA THR A 322 2.70 -1.98 -3.98
C THR A 322 3.88 -2.35 -4.88
N LYS A 323 5.02 -2.71 -4.29
CA LYS A 323 6.22 -3.11 -5.04
C LYS A 323 5.99 -4.34 -5.92
N GLN A 324 5.12 -5.29 -5.55
CA GLN A 324 4.79 -6.43 -6.39
C GLN A 324 4.16 -5.97 -7.71
N ALA A 325 3.18 -5.08 -7.63
CA ALA A 325 2.52 -4.52 -8.80
C ALA A 325 3.50 -3.76 -9.70
N GLU A 326 4.38 -2.95 -9.10
CA GLU A 326 5.40 -2.17 -9.80
C GLU A 326 6.42 -3.07 -10.53
N LEU A 327 6.92 -4.10 -9.84
CA LEU A 327 7.88 -5.06 -10.40
C LEU A 327 7.26 -5.88 -11.54
N MET A 328 6.06 -6.41 -11.35
CA MET A 328 5.34 -7.16 -12.38
C MET A 328 5.06 -6.28 -13.61
N ALA A 329 4.64 -5.01 -13.43
CA ALA A 329 4.43 -4.06 -14.53
C ALA A 329 5.71 -3.81 -15.33
N MET A 330 6.85 -3.77 -14.66
CA MET A 330 8.18 -3.63 -15.29
C MET A 330 8.71 -4.94 -15.89
N GLY A 331 8.02 -6.07 -15.68
CA GLY A 331 8.44 -7.39 -16.17
C GLY A 331 9.69 -7.90 -15.46
N ILE A 332 9.80 -7.66 -14.16
CA ILE A 332 10.92 -8.07 -13.32
C ILE A 332 10.48 -9.29 -12.48
N PRO A 333 11.24 -10.40 -12.50
CA PRO A 333 10.94 -11.56 -11.68
C PRO A 333 10.88 -11.21 -10.19
N VAL A 334 9.83 -11.65 -9.51
CA VAL A 334 9.58 -11.38 -8.10
C VAL A 334 9.83 -12.61 -7.26
N ILE A 335 10.71 -12.53 -6.29
CA ILE A 335 10.92 -13.55 -5.28
C ILE A 335 10.23 -13.10 -3.99
N CYS A 336 9.23 -13.83 -3.54
CA CYS A 336 8.52 -13.52 -2.31
C CYS A 336 8.25 -14.77 -1.46
N ASN A 337 7.76 -14.56 -0.24
CA ASN A 337 7.29 -15.65 0.60
C ASN A 337 5.76 -15.76 0.61
N ALA A 338 5.26 -16.96 0.86
CA ALA A 338 3.86 -17.26 1.09
C ALA A 338 3.32 -16.60 2.38
N GLY A 339 2.00 -16.55 2.54
CA GLY A 339 1.32 -16.05 3.75
C GLY A 339 1.08 -14.54 3.78
N VAL A 340 1.29 -13.83 2.66
CA VAL A 340 1.08 -12.38 2.53
C VAL A 340 -0.01 -12.10 1.51
N GLY A 341 -1.22 -11.87 1.98
CA GLY A 341 -2.39 -11.60 1.13
C GLY A 341 -2.52 -12.61 -0.02
N ASP A 342 -2.69 -12.07 -1.22
CA ASP A 342 -2.80 -12.87 -2.44
C ASP A 342 -1.46 -12.93 -3.22
N SER A 343 -0.34 -12.45 -2.63
CA SER A 343 0.93 -12.25 -3.34
C SER A 343 1.46 -13.52 -3.99
N ALA A 344 1.49 -14.63 -3.25
CA ALA A 344 1.99 -15.91 -3.73
C ALA A 344 1.12 -16.44 -4.90
N ALA A 345 -0.19 -16.47 -4.71
CA ALA A 345 -1.13 -16.96 -5.74
C ALA A 345 -1.01 -16.17 -7.05
N ILE A 346 -0.86 -14.85 -6.97
CA ILE A 346 -0.69 -14.00 -8.16
C ILE A 346 0.63 -14.29 -8.88
N ILE A 347 1.73 -14.47 -8.12
CA ILE A 347 3.04 -14.77 -8.73
C ILE A 347 3.02 -16.12 -9.42
N GLU A 348 2.38 -17.13 -8.81
CA GLU A 348 2.24 -18.47 -9.37
C GLU A 348 1.32 -18.46 -10.60
N GLU A 349 0.14 -17.83 -10.53
CA GLU A 349 -0.82 -17.74 -11.63
C GLU A 349 -0.22 -17.10 -12.88
N TYR A 350 0.54 -16.01 -12.70
CA TYR A 350 1.13 -15.26 -13.82
C TYR A 350 2.59 -15.61 -14.09
N GLN A 351 3.11 -16.68 -13.52
CA GLN A 351 4.52 -17.08 -13.67
C GLN A 351 5.49 -15.90 -13.49
N ALA A 352 5.17 -15.04 -12.50
CA ALA A 352 5.84 -13.75 -12.31
C ALA A 352 7.11 -13.84 -11.46
N GLY A 353 7.54 -15.05 -11.09
CA GLY A 353 8.73 -15.24 -10.28
C GLY A 353 8.72 -16.52 -9.47
N GLN A 354 9.25 -16.46 -8.25
CA GLN A 354 9.40 -17.61 -7.37
C GLN A 354 8.77 -17.33 -6.00
N VAL A 355 7.97 -18.28 -5.50
CA VAL A 355 7.38 -18.22 -4.16
C VAL A 355 8.11 -19.19 -3.25
N MET A 356 8.49 -18.72 -2.07
CA MET A 356 9.09 -19.51 -1.01
C MET A 356 8.10 -19.78 0.12
N ALA A 357 8.10 -20.98 0.68
CA ALA A 357 7.28 -21.28 1.84
C ALA A 357 7.73 -20.46 3.06
N SER A 358 6.79 -20.10 3.94
CA SER A 358 7.10 -19.54 5.25
C SER A 358 7.06 -20.67 6.28
N ASN A 359 8.17 -20.91 6.98
CA ASN A 359 8.22 -21.88 8.08
C ASN A 359 7.43 -21.37 9.29
N ASN A 360 7.52 -20.05 9.54
CA ASN A 360 6.78 -19.33 10.55
C ASN A 360 6.73 -17.84 10.19
N GLU A 361 6.26 -16.98 11.11
CA GLU A 361 6.14 -15.53 10.86
C GLU A 361 7.49 -14.83 10.55
N HIS A 362 8.60 -15.36 10.98
CA HIS A 362 9.93 -14.74 10.91
C HIS A 362 10.92 -15.47 10.02
N GLU A 363 10.58 -16.65 9.54
CA GLU A 363 11.49 -17.53 8.83
C GLU A 363 10.93 -18.01 7.50
N VAL A 364 11.74 -17.88 6.47
CA VAL A 364 11.43 -18.31 5.10
C VAL A 364 12.21 -19.58 4.80
N ALA A 365 11.56 -20.58 4.22
CA ALA A 365 12.20 -21.79 3.70
C ALA A 365 12.95 -21.46 2.41
N ILE A 366 14.17 -20.95 2.56
CA ILE A 366 14.97 -20.49 1.44
C ILE A 366 15.44 -21.65 0.59
N VAL A 367 15.15 -21.56 -0.70
CA VAL A 367 15.65 -22.47 -1.73
C VAL A 367 16.43 -21.66 -2.78
N PRO A 368 17.32 -22.30 -3.58
CA PRO A 368 18.06 -21.61 -4.63
C PRO A 368 17.14 -20.89 -5.63
N LEU A 369 17.66 -19.81 -6.19
CA LEU A 369 16.96 -19.04 -7.22
C LEU A 369 16.71 -19.90 -8.46
N ASP A 370 15.43 -20.05 -8.82
CA ASP A 370 14.98 -20.73 -10.02
C ASP A 370 13.97 -19.87 -10.76
N LEU A 371 14.36 -19.39 -11.93
CA LEU A 371 13.53 -18.56 -12.80
C LEU A 371 13.16 -19.25 -14.13
N ARG A 372 13.28 -20.59 -14.20
CA ARG A 372 12.95 -21.34 -15.44
C ARG A 372 11.49 -21.22 -15.84
N THR A 373 10.60 -20.99 -14.88
CA THR A 373 9.16 -20.81 -15.12
C THR A 373 8.77 -19.35 -15.29
N PHE A 374 9.68 -18.40 -15.12
CA PHE A 374 9.36 -16.98 -15.25
C PHE A 374 9.00 -16.63 -16.69
N ASP A 375 7.83 -16.00 -16.86
CA ASP A 375 7.37 -15.42 -18.12
C ASP A 375 7.14 -13.93 -17.95
N LYS A 376 7.97 -13.15 -18.63
CA LYS A 376 7.95 -11.68 -18.56
C LYS A 376 6.63 -11.09 -19.05
N GLU A 377 6.08 -11.60 -20.13
CA GLU A 377 4.83 -11.06 -20.69
C GLU A 377 3.63 -11.51 -19.86
N SER A 378 3.64 -12.73 -19.33
CA SER A 378 2.63 -13.18 -18.36
C SER A 378 2.66 -12.33 -17.10
N ALA A 379 3.83 -12.02 -16.53
CA ALA A 379 3.98 -11.12 -15.40
C ALA A 379 3.39 -9.73 -15.65
N LYS A 380 3.69 -9.11 -16.82
CA LYS A 380 3.09 -7.84 -17.24
C LYS A 380 1.58 -7.93 -17.41
N ASN A 381 1.08 -9.04 -17.96
CA ASN A 381 -0.36 -9.29 -18.09
C ASN A 381 -1.02 -9.41 -16.71
N GLY A 382 -0.37 -10.07 -15.77
CA GLY A 382 -0.80 -10.10 -14.35
C GLY A 382 -0.90 -8.71 -13.75
N ALA A 383 0.09 -7.83 -14.01
CA ALA A 383 0.01 -6.45 -13.57
C ALA A 383 -1.18 -5.70 -14.19
N ARG A 384 -1.43 -5.86 -15.49
CA ARG A 384 -2.60 -5.26 -16.19
C ARG A 384 -3.92 -5.77 -15.66
N ASN A 385 -4.05 -7.08 -15.48
CA ASN A 385 -5.33 -7.70 -15.12
C ASN A 385 -5.68 -7.50 -13.64
N TYR A 386 -4.69 -7.52 -12.77
CA TYR A 386 -4.90 -7.52 -11.33
C TYR A 386 -4.63 -6.15 -10.68
N PHE A 387 -3.57 -5.46 -11.10
CA PHE A 387 -3.05 -4.27 -10.42
C PHE A 387 -3.20 -2.96 -11.20
N ASP A 388 -3.80 -2.95 -12.39
CA ASP A 388 -3.95 -1.71 -13.15
C ASP A 388 -4.79 -0.67 -12.40
N LEU A 389 -4.26 0.56 -12.32
CA LEU A 389 -4.93 1.68 -11.65
C LEU A 389 -6.27 2.02 -12.30
N ALA A 390 -6.37 1.94 -13.64
CA ALA A 390 -7.63 2.22 -14.33
C ALA A 390 -8.70 1.20 -13.91
N THR A 391 -8.34 -0.09 -13.88
CA THR A 391 -9.23 -1.16 -13.36
C THR A 391 -9.57 -0.95 -11.88
N GLY A 392 -8.64 -0.50 -11.06
CA GLY A 392 -8.89 -0.14 -9.66
C GLY A 392 -9.89 1.00 -9.52
N VAL A 393 -9.80 2.03 -10.38
CA VAL A 393 -10.77 3.13 -10.45
C VAL A 393 -12.15 2.63 -10.87
N GLU A 394 -12.26 1.72 -11.87
CA GLU A 394 -13.54 1.11 -12.26
C GLU A 394 -14.19 0.35 -11.10
N ARG A 395 -13.43 -0.46 -10.37
CA ARG A 395 -13.94 -1.20 -9.20
C ARG A 395 -14.46 -0.26 -8.11
N TYR A 396 -13.80 0.87 -7.88
CA TYR A 396 -14.33 1.91 -6.97
C TYR A 396 -15.57 2.59 -7.56
N TRP A 397 -15.57 2.86 -8.87
CA TRP A 397 -16.72 3.45 -9.54
C TRP A 397 -17.97 2.58 -9.40
N ASP A 398 -17.86 1.27 -9.57
CA ASP A 398 -18.96 0.32 -9.37
C ASP A 398 -19.56 0.44 -7.96
N ILE A 399 -18.70 0.58 -6.92
CA ILE A 399 -19.16 0.80 -5.55
C ILE A 399 -19.95 2.11 -5.45
N TYR A 400 -19.41 3.21 -6.00
CA TYR A 400 -20.08 4.50 -5.95
C TYR A 400 -21.37 4.49 -6.76
N GLN A 401 -21.39 3.82 -7.91
CA GLN A 401 -22.55 3.69 -8.78
C GLN A 401 -23.69 2.95 -8.06
N ASN A 402 -23.41 1.81 -7.49
CA ASN A 402 -24.38 1.00 -6.74
C ASN A 402 -24.94 1.77 -5.53
N LEU A 403 -24.11 2.54 -4.83
CA LEU A 403 -24.55 3.26 -3.64
C LEU A 403 -25.32 4.56 -3.92
N LEU A 404 -25.06 5.23 -5.05
CA LEU A 404 -25.52 6.58 -5.32
C LEU A 404 -26.54 6.68 -6.46
N PHE A 405 -26.57 5.74 -7.39
CA PHE A 405 -27.36 5.82 -8.61
C PHE A 405 -28.35 4.67 -8.79
N GLU A 406 -28.08 3.47 -8.25
CA GLU A 406 -29.08 2.40 -8.26
C GLU A 406 -30.20 2.72 -7.26
N LYS A 407 -31.44 2.60 -7.72
CA LYS A 407 -32.62 2.66 -6.86
C LYS A 407 -32.63 1.39 -5.99
N SER A 408 -32.49 1.58 -4.68
CA SER A 408 -32.74 0.54 -3.67
C SER A 408 -34.16 -0.02 -3.77
#